data_8a102a58b5d3f173e2e9f1f798e09ad4
#
_entry.id   8a102a58b5d3f173e2e9f1f798e09ad4
#
_cell.length_a   1.000
_cell.length_b   1.000
_cell.length_c   1.000
_cell.angle_alpha   90.00
_cell.angle_beta   90.00
_cell.angle_gamma   90.00
#
_symmetry.space_group_name_H-M   'P 1'
#
loop_
_entity.id
_entity.type
_entity.pdbx_description
1 polymer ?
#
loop_
_entity_poly.entity_id
_entity_poly.type
_entity_poly.pdbx_seq_one_letter_code
_entity_poly.pdbx_strand_id
1 'polypeptide(L)'
;MNTVLMFIGLMTASANDSILSQVQHDFADNEGVKIHYVVMGEGPLVVMIHGFPDFWYSWRNQMKGLADKFRVVAVDLRGYNLSGKPQGVESYTMPRLASDILAVIQHLGEERAIIVGHDWGGAIAWTVAMTQPDMVEKLIICNLPHFKGLQRELACNPEQQKNSQYARNFQEPNAHLQLTAKILAEWVADPDAKKLYIDAFEKSDFEAMLNYYKANYPRPPYT
;
A
#
# COMPACT_ATOMS: atom_id res chain seq x y z
N MET A 1 -50.61 26.28 -32.15
CA MET A 1 -49.71 25.12 -32.11
C MET A 1 -48.36 25.54 -31.53
N ASN A 2 -48.16 25.34 -30.25
CA ASN A 2 -46.89 25.68 -29.56
C ASN A 2 -46.07 24.42 -29.43
N THR A 3 -44.94 24.36 -30.14
CA THR A 3 -43.98 23.27 -30.07
C THR A 3 -43.03 23.56 -28.91
N VAL A 4 -43.12 22.76 -27.83
CA VAL A 4 -42.17 22.77 -26.71
C VAL A 4 -40.99 21.89 -27.12
N LEU A 5 -39.83 22.48 -27.36
CA LEU A 5 -38.59 21.75 -27.48
C LEU A 5 -38.09 21.38 -26.07
N MET A 6 -38.11 20.09 -25.78
CA MET A 6 -37.55 19.49 -24.58
C MET A 6 -36.02 19.26 -24.82
N PHE A 7 -35.18 20.10 -24.25
CA PHE A 7 -33.73 19.86 -24.22
C PHE A 7 -33.42 18.75 -23.20
N ILE A 8 -33.15 17.56 -23.71
CA ILE A 8 -32.53 16.50 -22.92
C ILE A 8 -31.04 16.83 -22.85
N GLY A 9 -30.62 17.47 -21.76
CA GLY A 9 -29.21 17.63 -21.45
C GLY A 9 -28.59 16.26 -21.13
N LEU A 10 -27.80 15.70 -22.06
CA LEU A 10 -26.87 14.66 -21.71
C LEU A 10 -25.87 15.27 -20.70
N MET A 11 -25.98 14.90 -19.43
CA MET A 11 -24.89 15.10 -18.48
C MET A 11 -23.76 14.15 -18.92
N THR A 12 -22.81 14.66 -19.66
CA THR A 12 -21.51 14.02 -19.82
C THR A 12 -20.85 14.07 -18.44
N ALA A 13 -20.61 12.91 -17.84
CA ALA A 13 -19.78 12.81 -16.64
C ALA A 13 -18.45 13.51 -16.95
N SER A 14 -18.20 14.60 -16.23
CA SER A 14 -17.03 15.43 -16.43
C SER A 14 -15.77 14.62 -16.11
N ALA A 15 -14.73 14.73 -16.94
CA ALA A 15 -13.41 14.17 -16.70
C ALA A 15 -12.76 14.63 -15.36
N ASN A 16 -13.44 15.51 -14.62
CA ASN A 16 -13.03 16.05 -13.32
C ASN A 16 -13.39 15.16 -12.11
N ASP A 17 -14.06 14.01 -12.28
CA ASP A 17 -14.43 13.12 -11.18
C ASP A 17 -13.39 12.03 -10.87
N SER A 18 -12.26 12.06 -11.55
CA SER A 18 -11.15 11.15 -11.26
C SER A 18 -10.50 11.51 -9.93
N ILE A 19 -10.28 10.54 -9.04
CA ILE A 19 -9.53 10.74 -7.79
C ILE A 19 -8.15 11.37 -8.05
N LEU A 20 -7.56 11.12 -9.22
CA LEU A 20 -6.26 11.66 -9.63
C LEU A 20 -6.21 13.19 -9.63
N SER A 21 -7.36 13.86 -9.88
CA SER A 21 -7.46 15.32 -9.83
C SER A 21 -7.87 15.87 -8.45
N GLN A 22 -8.23 15.01 -7.51
CA GLN A 22 -8.73 15.39 -6.19
C GLN A 22 -7.68 15.22 -5.08
N VAL A 23 -6.69 14.35 -5.30
CA VAL A 23 -5.62 14.12 -4.32
C VAL A 23 -4.49 15.13 -4.49
N GLN A 24 -3.87 15.48 -3.37
CA GLN A 24 -2.61 16.21 -3.34
C GLN A 24 -1.47 15.23 -3.12
N HIS A 25 -0.38 15.37 -3.86
CA HIS A 25 0.81 14.54 -3.76
C HIS A 25 1.87 15.24 -2.91
N ASP A 26 2.52 14.49 -2.01
CA ASP A 26 3.62 15.01 -1.20
C ASP A 26 4.60 13.87 -0.82
N PHE A 27 5.70 14.24 -0.15
CA PHE A 27 6.78 13.32 0.23
C PHE A 27 7.22 13.58 1.67
N ALA A 28 7.20 12.56 2.51
CA ALA A 28 7.89 12.57 3.79
C ALA A 28 9.33 12.06 3.62
N ASP A 29 10.27 12.61 4.37
CA ASP A 29 11.65 12.13 4.41
C ASP A 29 11.86 11.23 5.62
N ASN A 30 12.35 10.01 5.38
CA ASN A 30 12.77 9.09 6.44
C ASN A 30 14.25 8.73 6.24
N GLU A 31 15.14 9.43 6.93
CA GLU A 31 16.59 9.22 6.87
C GLU A 31 17.13 9.23 5.43
N GLY A 32 16.65 10.18 4.59
CA GLY A 32 17.04 10.34 3.20
C GLY A 32 16.24 9.50 2.20
N VAL A 33 15.33 8.64 2.66
CA VAL A 33 14.39 7.92 1.80
C VAL A 33 13.10 8.71 1.69
N LYS A 34 12.77 9.18 0.50
CA LYS A 34 11.52 9.90 0.22
C LYS A 34 10.36 8.91 0.14
N ILE A 35 9.36 9.09 0.99
CA ILE A 35 8.13 8.30 1.00
C ILE A 35 7.02 9.13 0.40
N HIS A 36 6.59 8.75 -0.79
CA HIS A 36 5.48 9.37 -1.48
C HIS A 36 4.16 9.00 -0.83
N TYR A 37 3.27 9.96 -0.74
CA TYR A 37 1.88 9.72 -0.37
C TYR A 37 0.94 10.69 -1.09
N VAL A 38 -0.33 10.33 -1.11
CA VAL A 38 -1.41 11.20 -1.54
C VAL A 38 -2.34 11.48 -0.38
N VAL A 39 -2.93 12.67 -0.36
CA VAL A 39 -3.84 13.10 0.70
C VAL A 39 -5.08 13.76 0.12
N MET A 40 -6.22 13.55 0.76
CA MET A 40 -7.48 14.25 0.50
C MET A 40 -8.34 14.33 1.78
N GLY A 41 -9.28 15.30 1.81
CA GLY A 41 -10.16 15.52 2.95
C GLY A 41 -9.49 16.22 4.13
N GLU A 42 -10.28 16.48 5.16
CA GLU A 42 -9.88 17.14 6.40
C GLU A 42 -10.44 16.39 7.61
N GLY A 43 -9.86 16.58 8.79
CA GLY A 43 -10.29 15.92 10.03
C GLY A 43 -9.26 14.94 10.59
N PRO A 44 -9.68 13.94 11.42
CA PRO A 44 -8.77 12.96 12.00
C PRO A 44 -7.99 12.21 10.93
N LEU A 45 -6.68 12.00 11.17
CA LEU A 45 -5.79 11.37 10.21
C LEU A 45 -6.05 9.85 10.07
N VAL A 46 -6.21 9.39 8.82
CA VAL A 46 -6.23 7.98 8.44
C VAL A 46 -5.09 7.70 7.48
N VAL A 47 -4.16 6.82 7.83
CA VAL A 47 -3.06 6.39 6.97
C VAL A 47 -3.33 4.98 6.44
N MET A 48 -3.41 4.85 5.12
CA MET A 48 -3.69 3.61 4.40
C MET A 48 -2.42 3.08 3.74
N ILE A 49 -2.08 1.83 4.02
CA ILE A 49 -0.82 1.18 3.64
C ILE A 49 -1.15 -0.02 2.77
N HIS A 50 -0.70 0.01 1.51
CA HIS A 50 -0.92 -1.08 0.55
C HIS A 50 0.03 -2.27 0.76
N GLY A 51 -0.15 -3.33 0.00
CA GLY A 51 0.71 -4.50 -0.02
C GLY A 51 1.34 -4.80 -1.38
N PHE A 52 1.66 -6.06 -1.65
CA PHE A 52 2.26 -6.53 -2.89
C PHE A 52 1.21 -7.28 -3.75
N PRO A 53 1.18 -7.08 -5.07
CA PRO A 53 1.75 -5.97 -5.82
C PRO A 53 0.71 -4.85 -5.93
N ASP A 54 0.97 -3.72 -5.29
CA ASP A 54 -0.01 -2.63 -5.23
C ASP A 54 0.69 -1.27 -5.12
N PHE A 55 -0.08 -0.18 -5.05
CA PHE A 55 0.37 1.17 -4.79
C PHE A 55 -0.78 2.01 -4.20
N TRP A 56 -0.58 3.27 -3.86
CA TRP A 56 -1.57 4.12 -3.19
C TRP A 56 -2.98 4.06 -3.82
N TYR A 57 -3.07 3.88 -5.14
CA TYR A 57 -4.33 3.90 -5.90
C TYR A 57 -5.27 2.74 -5.57
N SER A 58 -4.79 1.68 -4.92
CA SER A 58 -5.63 0.59 -4.41
C SER A 58 -6.67 1.10 -3.43
N TRP A 59 -6.37 2.16 -2.72
CA TRP A 59 -7.23 2.78 -1.73
C TRP A 59 -8.19 3.85 -2.28
N ARG A 60 -8.21 4.08 -3.61
CA ARG A 60 -8.98 5.14 -4.26
C ARG A 60 -10.45 5.22 -3.87
N ASN A 61 -11.11 4.07 -3.69
CA ASN A 61 -12.53 4.01 -3.33
C ASN A 61 -12.75 4.33 -1.85
N GLN A 62 -11.89 3.81 -0.96
CA GLN A 62 -11.93 4.08 0.46
C GLN A 62 -11.62 5.56 0.75
N MET A 63 -10.63 6.12 0.05
CA MET A 63 -10.29 7.54 0.15
C MET A 63 -11.50 8.42 -0.17
N LYS A 64 -12.16 8.19 -1.33
CA LYS A 64 -13.39 8.91 -1.70
C LYS A 64 -14.50 8.78 -0.67
N GLY A 65 -14.69 7.57 -0.12
CA GLY A 65 -15.76 7.30 0.84
C GLY A 65 -15.53 7.89 2.24
N LEU A 66 -14.29 8.24 2.57
CA LEU A 66 -13.89 8.72 3.90
C LEU A 66 -13.52 10.21 3.95
N ALA A 67 -13.19 10.82 2.81
CA ALA A 67 -12.65 12.18 2.75
C ALA A 67 -13.59 13.27 3.29
N ASP A 68 -14.89 13.02 3.34
CA ASP A 68 -15.86 13.97 3.93
C ASP A 68 -15.72 14.11 5.45
N LYS A 69 -15.05 13.16 6.13
CA LYS A 69 -14.97 13.08 7.59
C LYS A 69 -13.55 12.93 8.12
N PHE A 70 -12.61 12.60 7.26
CA PHE A 70 -11.23 12.26 7.62
C PHE A 70 -10.23 12.89 6.67
N ARG A 71 -9.07 13.25 7.18
CA ARG A 71 -7.88 13.49 6.37
C ARG A 71 -7.30 12.14 6.00
N VAL A 72 -7.53 11.69 4.77
CA VAL A 72 -7.17 10.35 4.30
C VAL A 72 -5.86 10.43 3.52
N VAL A 73 -4.91 9.61 3.92
CA VAL A 73 -3.59 9.50 3.32
C VAL A 73 -3.38 8.07 2.83
N ALA A 74 -2.93 7.90 1.59
CA ALA A 74 -2.50 6.62 1.07
C ALA A 74 -1.05 6.72 0.62
N VAL A 75 -0.20 5.84 1.15
CA VAL A 75 1.25 5.87 0.90
C VAL A 75 1.61 4.98 -0.29
N ASP A 76 2.70 5.31 -0.99
CA ASP A 76 3.49 4.33 -1.73
C ASP A 76 4.60 3.81 -0.81
N LEU A 77 4.65 2.51 -0.59
CA LEU A 77 5.71 1.91 0.21
C LEU A 77 7.08 2.11 -0.46
N ARG A 78 8.20 2.14 0.34
CA ARG A 78 9.54 2.17 -0.24
C ARG A 78 9.73 1.04 -1.26
N GLY A 79 10.42 1.32 -2.36
CA GLY A 79 10.55 0.37 -3.48
C GLY A 79 9.45 0.47 -4.53
N TYR A 80 8.33 1.11 -4.22
CA TYR A 80 7.16 1.20 -5.09
C TYR A 80 6.97 2.60 -5.68
N ASN A 81 6.46 2.65 -6.91
CA ASN A 81 6.02 3.84 -7.64
C ASN A 81 6.94 5.06 -7.44
N LEU A 82 6.45 6.12 -6.80
CA LEU A 82 7.18 7.37 -6.61
C LEU A 82 8.06 7.41 -5.34
N SER A 83 7.93 6.43 -4.45
CA SER A 83 8.78 6.35 -3.25
C SER A 83 10.22 5.98 -3.56
N GLY A 84 11.12 6.32 -2.64
CA GLY A 84 12.54 5.96 -2.71
C GLY A 84 12.77 4.46 -2.77
N LYS A 85 13.86 4.05 -3.42
CA LYS A 85 14.22 2.65 -3.70
C LYS A 85 15.64 2.36 -3.20
N PRO A 86 15.85 2.38 -1.87
CA PRO A 86 17.19 2.12 -1.31
C PRO A 86 17.63 0.70 -1.68
N GLN A 87 18.92 0.53 -1.91
CA GLN A 87 19.51 -0.76 -2.25
C GLN A 87 19.69 -1.63 -0.99
N GLY A 88 19.76 -2.96 -1.21
CA GLY A 88 20.03 -3.94 -0.18
C GLY A 88 18.80 -4.42 0.60
N VAL A 89 18.80 -5.70 0.97
CA VAL A 89 17.69 -6.35 1.69
C VAL A 89 17.47 -5.72 3.07
N GLU A 90 18.55 -5.28 3.72
CA GLU A 90 18.54 -4.64 5.04
C GLU A 90 17.76 -3.30 5.07
N SER A 91 17.59 -2.65 3.92
CA SER A 91 16.79 -1.44 3.77
C SER A 91 15.27 -1.70 3.86
N TYR A 92 14.87 -2.97 3.83
CA TYR A 92 13.47 -3.40 3.80
C TYR A 92 13.06 -4.21 5.04
N THR A 93 13.84 -4.13 6.11
CA THR A 93 13.48 -4.75 7.39
C THR A 93 12.25 -4.09 8.02
N MET A 94 11.47 -4.84 8.78
CA MET A 94 10.21 -4.36 9.36
C MET A 94 10.35 -3.06 10.18
N PRO A 95 11.42 -2.84 10.98
CA PRO A 95 11.64 -1.55 11.63
C PRO A 95 11.79 -0.38 10.66
N ARG A 96 12.47 -0.57 9.52
CA ARG A 96 12.62 0.46 8.49
C ARG A 96 11.29 0.78 7.81
N LEU A 97 10.50 -0.25 7.52
CA LEU A 97 9.17 -0.09 6.91
C LEU A 97 8.19 0.61 7.86
N ALA A 98 8.24 0.28 9.15
CA ALA A 98 7.41 0.94 10.16
C ALA A 98 7.82 2.40 10.35
N SER A 99 9.13 2.72 10.35
CA SER A 99 9.61 4.10 10.48
C SER A 99 9.17 5.00 9.32
N ASP A 100 8.94 4.46 8.12
CA ASP A 100 8.36 5.25 7.01
C ASP A 100 6.98 5.78 7.34
N ILE A 101 6.14 4.96 7.94
CA ILE A 101 4.77 5.36 8.30
C ILE A 101 4.79 6.40 9.43
N LEU A 102 5.69 6.22 10.40
CA LEU A 102 5.88 7.20 11.47
C LEU A 102 6.36 8.55 10.91
N ALA A 103 7.29 8.53 9.94
CA ALA A 103 7.77 9.73 9.27
C ALA A 103 6.65 10.46 8.51
N VAL A 104 5.75 9.73 7.85
CA VAL A 104 4.57 10.32 7.18
C VAL A 104 3.64 10.98 8.21
N ILE A 105 3.32 10.32 9.33
CA ILE A 105 2.46 10.88 10.38
C ILE A 105 3.08 12.17 10.94
N GLN A 106 4.39 12.15 11.26
CA GLN A 106 5.12 13.30 11.79
C GLN A 106 5.22 14.44 10.77
N HIS A 107 5.46 14.14 9.48
CA HIS A 107 5.52 15.13 8.41
C HIS A 107 4.19 15.87 8.24
N LEU A 108 3.07 15.19 8.49
CA LEU A 108 1.72 15.76 8.47
C LEU A 108 1.40 16.60 9.71
N GLY A 109 2.31 16.67 10.71
CA GLY A 109 2.15 17.42 11.94
C GLY A 109 1.24 16.74 12.97
N GLU A 110 1.01 15.43 12.83
CA GLU A 110 0.12 14.66 13.72
C GLU A 110 0.90 13.82 14.73
N GLU A 111 0.35 13.66 15.94
CA GLU A 111 0.93 12.82 16.98
C GLU A 111 0.47 11.36 16.86
N ARG A 112 -0.71 11.14 16.28
CA ARG A 112 -1.35 9.83 16.15
C ARG A 112 -2.23 9.73 14.91
N ALA A 113 -2.48 8.50 14.46
CA ALA A 113 -3.34 8.24 13.31
C ALA A 113 -4.17 6.96 13.49
N ILE A 114 -5.27 6.87 12.75
CA ILE A 114 -5.92 5.61 12.44
C ILE A 114 -5.08 4.94 11.34
N ILE A 115 -4.57 3.73 11.58
CA ILE A 115 -3.71 3.02 10.65
C ILE A 115 -4.49 1.87 10.02
N VAL A 116 -4.51 1.84 8.69
CA VAL A 116 -5.18 0.80 7.89
C VAL A 116 -4.12 0.11 7.03
N GLY A 117 -3.99 -1.21 7.13
CA GLY A 117 -3.00 -1.95 6.34
C GLY A 117 -3.58 -3.17 5.64
N HIS A 118 -3.16 -3.38 4.40
CA HIS A 118 -3.49 -4.56 3.59
C HIS A 118 -2.21 -5.30 3.22
N ASP A 119 -2.19 -6.64 3.33
CA ASP A 119 -1.04 -7.50 2.99
C ASP A 119 0.25 -7.03 3.70
N TRP A 120 1.36 -6.71 3.00
CA TRP A 120 2.56 -6.14 3.64
C TRP A 120 2.27 -4.86 4.43
N GLY A 121 1.34 -4.03 3.95
CA GLY A 121 0.85 -2.88 4.72
C GLY A 121 0.22 -3.28 6.05
N GLY A 122 -0.45 -4.43 6.10
CA GLY A 122 -0.97 -5.01 7.34
C GLY A 122 0.14 -5.44 8.30
N ALA A 123 1.23 -6.05 7.78
CA ALA A 123 2.41 -6.40 8.59
C ALA A 123 3.07 -5.16 9.20
N ILE A 124 3.21 -4.10 8.39
CA ILE A 124 3.75 -2.81 8.82
C ILE A 124 2.84 -2.20 9.89
N ALA A 125 1.53 -2.17 9.65
CA ALA A 125 0.54 -1.62 10.58
C ALA A 125 0.56 -2.35 11.93
N TRP A 126 0.64 -3.69 11.95
CA TRP A 126 0.87 -4.47 13.17
C TRP A 126 2.15 -4.06 13.89
N THR A 127 3.25 -3.88 13.14
CA THR A 127 4.54 -3.50 13.71
C THR A 127 4.47 -2.12 14.37
N VAL A 128 3.89 -1.13 13.68
CA VAL A 128 3.69 0.21 14.24
C VAL A 128 2.86 0.13 15.54
N ALA A 129 1.74 -0.60 15.53
CA ALA A 129 0.89 -0.71 16.71
C ALA A 129 1.57 -1.42 17.90
N MET A 130 2.46 -2.37 17.64
CA MET A 130 3.21 -3.07 18.70
C MET A 130 4.40 -2.29 19.24
N THR A 131 5.04 -1.46 18.40
CA THR A 131 6.28 -0.75 18.78
C THR A 131 6.06 0.70 19.16
N GLN A 132 5.01 1.32 18.65
CA GLN A 132 4.65 2.73 18.87
C GLN A 132 3.14 2.88 19.12
N PRO A 133 2.59 2.21 20.17
CA PRO A 133 1.15 2.18 20.41
C PRO A 133 0.55 3.59 20.65
N ASP A 134 1.33 4.51 21.19
CA ASP A 134 0.88 5.87 21.46
C ASP A 134 0.59 6.68 20.18
N MET A 135 1.20 6.30 19.07
CA MET A 135 0.96 6.90 17.74
C MET A 135 -0.22 6.28 16.98
N VAL A 136 -0.85 5.23 17.53
CA VAL A 136 -1.97 4.52 16.90
C VAL A 136 -3.27 4.80 17.64
N GLU A 137 -4.17 5.55 17.01
CA GLU A 137 -5.51 5.77 17.57
C GLU A 137 -6.39 4.53 17.39
N LYS A 138 -6.39 3.96 16.19
CA LYS A 138 -7.09 2.71 15.83
C LYS A 138 -6.27 1.94 14.82
N LEU A 139 -6.36 0.61 14.87
CA LEU A 139 -5.71 -0.30 13.94
C LEU A 139 -6.76 -1.08 13.16
N ILE A 140 -6.65 -1.06 11.82
CA ILE A 140 -7.52 -1.81 10.91
C ILE A 140 -6.61 -2.68 10.01
N ILE A 141 -6.76 -4.00 10.10
CA ILE A 141 -5.99 -4.95 9.29
C ILE A 141 -6.89 -5.64 8.28
N CYS A 142 -6.55 -5.50 7.02
CA CYS A 142 -7.21 -6.19 5.92
C CYS A 142 -6.40 -7.44 5.56
N ASN A 143 -6.93 -8.60 5.98
CA ASN A 143 -6.54 -9.98 5.69
C ASN A 143 -5.08 -10.42 5.98
N LEU A 144 -4.40 -9.84 6.95
CA LEU A 144 -3.11 -10.36 7.41
C LEU A 144 -3.18 -10.78 8.88
N PRO A 145 -2.80 -12.04 9.23
CA PRO A 145 -2.78 -12.46 10.62
C PRO A 145 -1.65 -11.76 11.40
N HIS A 146 -1.80 -11.69 12.72
CA HIS A 146 -0.70 -11.32 13.60
C HIS A 146 0.49 -12.27 13.43
N PHE A 147 1.72 -11.77 13.53
CA PHE A 147 2.95 -12.56 13.26
C PHE A 147 3.03 -13.89 14.02
N LYS A 148 2.66 -13.92 15.32
CA LYS A 148 2.62 -15.18 16.08
C LYS A 148 1.61 -16.18 15.53
N GLY A 149 0.48 -15.70 15.00
CA GLY A 149 -0.51 -16.56 14.35
C GLY A 149 0.05 -17.17 13.06
N LEU A 150 0.67 -16.35 12.20
CA LEU A 150 1.31 -16.83 10.98
C LEU A 150 2.43 -17.84 11.29
N GLN A 151 3.30 -17.54 12.26
CA GLN A 151 4.39 -18.43 12.67
C GLN A 151 3.86 -19.78 13.14
N ARG A 152 2.83 -19.79 14.01
CA ARG A 152 2.19 -21.01 14.48
C ARG A 152 1.64 -21.84 13.31
N GLU A 153 0.90 -21.22 12.40
CA GLU A 153 0.32 -21.91 11.24
C GLU A 153 1.41 -22.46 10.31
N LEU A 154 2.47 -21.70 10.06
CA LEU A 154 3.61 -22.19 9.28
C LEU A 154 4.32 -23.38 9.96
N ALA A 155 4.39 -23.40 11.29
CA ALA A 155 5.02 -24.51 12.04
C ALA A 155 4.17 -25.79 12.04
N CYS A 156 2.83 -25.68 12.09
CA CYS A 156 1.94 -26.81 12.39
C CYS A 156 1.00 -27.19 11.23
N ASN A 157 0.82 -26.34 10.22
CA ASN A 157 -0.20 -26.51 9.18
C ASN A 157 0.43 -26.68 7.79
N PRO A 158 0.45 -27.93 7.23
CA PRO A 158 1.00 -28.18 5.90
C PRO A 158 0.27 -27.43 4.76
N GLU A 159 -1.03 -27.17 4.92
CA GLU A 159 -1.78 -26.40 3.94
C GLU A 159 -1.33 -24.93 3.92
N GLN A 160 -1.12 -24.34 5.10
CA GLN A 160 -0.54 -22.99 5.18
C GLN A 160 0.86 -22.94 4.57
N GLN A 161 1.69 -23.94 4.82
CA GLN A 161 3.02 -24.03 4.20
C GLN A 161 2.93 -24.09 2.68
N LYS A 162 2.00 -24.87 2.13
CA LYS A 162 1.74 -24.96 0.68
C LYS A 162 1.25 -23.63 0.12
N ASN A 163 0.26 -23.00 0.76
CA ASN A 163 -0.31 -21.74 0.33
C ASN A 163 0.70 -20.58 0.40
N SER A 164 1.71 -20.70 1.25
CA SER A 164 2.80 -19.72 1.41
C SER A 164 3.99 -20.00 0.49
N GLN A 165 3.94 -20.98 -0.43
CA GLN A 165 5.06 -21.31 -1.31
C GLN A 165 5.48 -20.14 -2.20
N TYR A 166 4.54 -19.29 -2.62
CA TYR A 166 4.84 -18.10 -3.41
C TYR A 166 5.82 -17.15 -2.71
N ALA A 167 5.66 -16.96 -1.40
CA ALA A 167 6.54 -16.11 -0.60
C ALA A 167 7.98 -16.64 -0.58
N ARG A 168 8.17 -17.96 -0.52
CA ARG A 168 9.50 -18.59 -0.62
C ARG A 168 10.08 -18.45 -2.01
N ASN A 169 9.26 -18.59 -3.07
CA ASN A 169 9.71 -18.36 -4.44
C ASN A 169 10.20 -16.92 -4.64
N PHE A 170 9.56 -15.94 -4.00
CA PHE A 170 10.01 -14.54 -4.03
C PHE A 170 11.32 -14.29 -3.24
N GLN A 171 11.69 -15.21 -2.35
CA GLN A 171 12.96 -15.13 -1.62
C GLN A 171 14.16 -15.68 -2.42
N GLU A 172 13.90 -16.37 -3.54
CA GLU A 172 14.96 -16.94 -4.37
C GLU A 172 15.82 -15.85 -5.03
N PRO A 173 17.11 -16.11 -5.24
CA PRO A 173 17.98 -15.23 -6.01
C PRO A 173 17.38 -14.95 -7.39
N ASN A 174 17.44 -13.69 -7.81
CA ASN A 174 16.96 -13.26 -9.14
C ASN A 174 15.47 -13.49 -9.44
N ALA A 175 14.63 -13.81 -8.44
CA ALA A 175 13.18 -13.95 -8.63
C ALA A 175 12.54 -12.71 -9.28
N HIS A 176 13.06 -11.51 -8.98
CA HIS A 176 12.62 -10.24 -9.55
C HIS A 176 12.77 -10.16 -11.06
N LEU A 177 13.72 -10.90 -11.68
CA LEU A 177 13.93 -10.91 -13.13
C LEU A 177 12.77 -11.58 -13.90
N GLN A 178 11.91 -12.32 -13.21
CA GLN A 178 10.72 -12.96 -13.78
C GLN A 178 9.50 -12.04 -13.74
N LEU A 179 9.58 -10.90 -13.08
CA LEU A 179 8.48 -9.96 -12.92
C LEU A 179 8.52 -8.91 -14.04
N THR A 180 7.34 -8.52 -14.49
CA THR A 180 7.14 -7.36 -15.36
C THR A 180 5.94 -6.58 -14.87
N ALA A 181 5.88 -5.29 -15.16
CA ALA A 181 4.74 -4.44 -14.81
C ALA A 181 3.42 -5.02 -15.35
N LYS A 182 3.42 -5.59 -16.54
CA LYS A 182 2.24 -6.22 -17.14
C LYS A 182 1.78 -7.46 -16.38
N ILE A 183 2.71 -8.37 -15.99
CA ILE A 183 2.41 -9.56 -15.20
C ILE A 183 1.83 -9.15 -13.85
N LEU A 184 2.46 -8.17 -13.18
CA LEU A 184 2.00 -7.70 -11.88
C LEU A 184 0.63 -7.02 -11.93
N ALA A 185 0.24 -6.42 -13.06
CA ALA A 185 -1.06 -5.79 -13.26
C ALA A 185 -2.12 -6.72 -13.87
N GLU A 186 -1.83 -7.99 -14.11
CA GLU A 186 -2.73 -8.89 -14.86
C GLU A 186 -4.10 -9.09 -14.16
N TRP A 187 -4.10 -9.12 -12.85
CA TRP A 187 -5.29 -9.27 -12.02
C TRP A 187 -6.23 -8.05 -12.03
N VAL A 188 -5.77 -6.88 -12.49
CA VAL A 188 -6.59 -5.66 -12.54
C VAL A 188 -7.59 -5.76 -13.70
N ALA A 189 -8.87 -5.88 -13.39
CA ALA A 189 -9.92 -6.09 -14.40
C ALA A 189 -10.28 -4.80 -15.16
N ASP A 190 -10.30 -3.65 -14.47
CA ASP A 190 -10.63 -2.34 -15.06
C ASP A 190 -9.48 -1.88 -15.99
N PRO A 191 -9.74 -1.65 -17.30
CA PRO A 191 -8.67 -1.31 -18.26
C PRO A 191 -7.97 0.01 -17.97
N ASP A 192 -8.67 1.01 -17.44
CA ASP A 192 -8.09 2.32 -17.16
C ASP A 192 -7.27 2.26 -15.86
N ALA A 193 -7.77 1.58 -14.82
CA ALA A 193 -6.98 1.29 -13.64
C ALA A 193 -5.73 0.47 -14.01
N LYS A 194 -5.84 -0.55 -14.87
CA LYS A 194 -4.71 -1.39 -15.29
C LYS A 194 -3.57 -0.58 -15.90
N LYS A 195 -3.85 0.44 -16.70
CA LYS A 195 -2.82 1.36 -17.23
C LYS A 195 -2.07 2.06 -16.11
N LEU A 196 -2.80 2.57 -15.10
CA LEU A 196 -2.20 3.24 -13.94
C LEU A 196 -1.34 2.28 -13.12
N TYR A 197 -1.76 1.02 -12.98
CA TYR A 197 -0.98 -0.02 -12.30
C TYR A 197 0.31 -0.35 -13.07
N ILE A 198 0.23 -0.50 -14.39
CA ILE A 198 1.42 -0.73 -15.24
C ILE A 198 2.39 0.45 -15.10
N ASP A 199 1.91 1.68 -15.23
CA ASP A 199 2.73 2.89 -15.11
C ASP A 199 3.40 3.02 -13.72
N ALA A 200 2.71 2.63 -12.65
CA ALA A 200 3.24 2.63 -11.30
C ALA A 200 4.31 1.53 -11.12
N PHE A 201 4.08 0.34 -11.66
CA PHE A 201 5.04 -0.77 -11.57
C PHE A 201 6.27 -0.53 -12.45
N GLU A 202 6.15 0.14 -13.59
CA GLU A 202 7.31 0.55 -14.41
C GLU A 202 8.22 1.55 -13.68
N LYS A 203 7.67 2.31 -12.73
CA LYS A 203 8.43 3.21 -11.84
C LYS A 203 8.96 2.52 -10.59
N SER A 204 8.48 1.32 -10.28
CA SER A 204 8.88 0.54 -9.10
C SER A 204 10.17 -0.24 -9.35
N ASP A 205 10.81 -0.68 -8.28
CA ASP A 205 11.96 -1.57 -8.34
C ASP A 205 11.51 -2.97 -7.87
N PHE A 206 11.50 -3.94 -8.78
CA PHE A 206 10.99 -5.30 -8.50
C PHE A 206 11.89 -6.05 -7.51
N GLU A 207 13.19 -5.80 -7.49
CA GLU A 207 14.06 -6.36 -6.47
C GLU A 207 13.73 -5.79 -5.09
N ALA A 208 13.54 -4.47 -5.01
CA ALA A 208 13.09 -3.78 -3.81
C ALA A 208 11.74 -4.33 -3.30
N MET A 209 10.78 -4.54 -4.19
CA MET A 209 9.48 -5.13 -3.84
C MET A 209 9.62 -6.54 -3.26
N LEU A 210 10.52 -7.37 -3.78
CA LEU A 210 10.77 -8.71 -3.26
C LEU A 210 11.66 -8.72 -2.00
N ASN A 211 12.38 -7.65 -1.69
CA ASN A 211 13.17 -7.54 -0.47
C ASN A 211 12.30 -7.53 0.79
N TYR A 212 11.00 -7.17 0.71
CA TYR A 212 10.03 -7.37 1.78
C TYR A 212 9.97 -8.84 2.22
N TYR A 213 9.87 -9.75 1.25
CA TYR A 213 9.87 -11.20 1.51
C TYR A 213 11.22 -11.71 1.98
N LYS A 214 12.31 -11.26 1.33
CA LYS A 214 13.67 -11.68 1.68
C LYS A 214 14.06 -11.28 3.09
N ALA A 215 13.67 -10.09 3.55
CA ALA A 215 14.01 -9.55 4.86
C ALA A 215 13.11 -10.06 5.98
N ASN A 216 11.81 -10.31 5.72
CA ASN A 216 10.83 -10.42 6.80
C ASN A 216 9.99 -11.69 6.78
N TYR A 217 9.87 -12.40 5.64
CA TYR A 217 9.03 -13.60 5.60
C TYR A 217 9.77 -14.81 6.20
N PRO A 218 9.14 -15.60 7.10
CA PRO A 218 9.79 -16.74 7.73
C PRO A 218 10.29 -17.77 6.73
N ARG A 219 11.43 -18.39 7.03
CA ARG A 219 12.02 -19.50 6.27
C ARG A 219 11.99 -20.79 7.06
N PRO A 220 11.87 -21.95 6.40
CA PRO A 220 12.00 -23.24 7.10
C PRO A 220 13.43 -23.43 7.66
N PRO A 221 13.63 -24.22 8.72
CA PRO A 221 12.55 -24.90 9.47
C PRO A 221 11.72 -23.92 10.30
N TYR A 222 10.40 -24.10 10.28
CA TYR A 222 9.50 -23.29 11.09
C TYR A 222 9.42 -23.85 12.52
N THR A 223 9.70 -23.02 13.51
CA THR A 223 9.70 -23.39 14.95
C THR A 223 8.75 -22.49 15.74
#